data_d5fa96ecda0eb6dfb886ca4b17369eff
#
_entry.id   d5fa96ecda0eb6dfb886ca4b17369eff
#
_cell.length_a   1.000
_cell.length_b   1.000
_cell.length_c   1.000
_cell.angle_alpha   90.00
_cell.angle_beta   90.00
_cell.angle_gamma   90.00
#
_symmetry.space_group_name_H-M   'P 1'
#
loop_
_entity.id
_entity.type
_entity.pdbx_description
1 polymer ?
#
loop_
_entity_poly.entity_id
_entity_poly.type
_entity_poly.pdbx_seq_one_letter_code
_entity_poly.pdbx_strand_id
1 'polypeptide(L)'
;LPALIMPVLILGGIYSGAMTPTEAAAVAVIYALPVGFFVYRGLNLRNAFGCTKDSAVSVGSIMIMIFCSMMLSQTYVVLQIPQAIVESVFSITDNSFLILLLINLILLFVGMIVNDTTGIILVAPLLLPLAKAIGLDPIQYAAIFGVNLAVGSLTPPYASLLYLGIRIGKVDFVEILPYVGLFLLGYVPVMLLTTYWPDVSLFIPRLFGFI
;
A
#
# COMPACT_ATOMS: atom_id res chain seq x y z
N LEU A 1 -24.52 -2.11 -12.18
CA LEU A 1 -24.00 -0.90 -12.82
C LEU A 1 -23.69 0.26 -11.83
N PRO A 2 -24.58 0.68 -10.89
CA PRO A 2 -24.26 1.79 -9.98
C PRO A 2 -23.01 1.57 -9.13
N ALA A 3 -22.73 0.34 -8.70
CA ALA A 3 -21.51 0.04 -7.94
C ALA A 3 -20.22 0.28 -8.75
N LEU A 4 -20.27 0.12 -10.07
CA LEU A 4 -19.10 0.38 -10.95
C LEU A 4 -18.82 1.87 -11.18
N ILE A 5 -19.79 2.74 -10.90
CA ILE A 5 -19.61 4.19 -10.97
C ILE A 5 -18.71 4.67 -9.82
N MET A 6 -18.72 4.00 -8.67
CA MET A 6 -17.94 4.42 -7.51
C MET A 6 -16.42 4.47 -7.76
N PRO A 7 -15.76 3.43 -8.31
CA PRO A 7 -14.34 3.53 -8.67
C PRO A 7 -14.05 4.66 -9.68
N VAL A 8 -14.93 4.85 -10.67
CA VAL A 8 -14.78 5.92 -11.66
C VAL A 8 -14.89 7.31 -11.01
N LEU A 9 -15.83 7.47 -10.09
CA LEU A 9 -16.03 8.72 -9.36
C LEU A 9 -14.86 9.05 -8.46
N ILE A 10 -14.33 8.06 -7.71
CA ILE A 10 -13.18 8.24 -6.82
C ILE A 10 -11.92 8.53 -7.62
N LEU A 11 -11.55 7.63 -8.53
CA LEU A 11 -10.30 7.75 -9.29
C LEU A 11 -10.37 8.91 -10.28
N GLY A 12 -11.51 9.12 -10.95
CA GLY A 12 -11.70 10.25 -11.84
C GLY A 12 -11.60 11.58 -11.11
N GLY A 13 -12.17 11.70 -9.90
CA GLY A 13 -12.06 12.88 -9.08
C GLY A 13 -10.63 13.18 -8.62
N ILE A 14 -9.90 12.17 -8.23
CA ILE A 14 -8.49 12.30 -7.79
C ILE A 14 -7.58 12.63 -8.99
N TYR A 15 -7.65 11.86 -10.07
CA TYR A 15 -6.74 12.03 -11.21
C TYR A 15 -7.03 13.29 -12.04
N SER A 16 -8.26 13.82 -12.00
CA SER A 16 -8.55 15.12 -12.60
C SER A 16 -8.06 16.30 -11.76
N GLY A 17 -7.56 16.07 -10.55
CA GLY A 17 -7.17 17.12 -9.61
C GLY A 17 -8.34 17.87 -8.97
N ALA A 18 -9.59 17.44 -9.22
CA ALA A 18 -10.78 18.09 -8.67
C ALA A 18 -11.00 17.77 -7.18
N MET A 19 -10.45 16.67 -6.69
CA MET A 19 -10.63 16.21 -5.31
C MET A 19 -9.32 15.63 -4.75
N THR A 20 -9.10 15.89 -3.47
CA THR A 20 -8.10 15.17 -2.69
C THR A 20 -8.60 13.73 -2.39
N PRO A 21 -7.72 12.77 -2.06
CA PRO A 21 -8.14 11.42 -1.66
C PRO A 21 -9.16 11.40 -0.51
N THR A 22 -9.04 12.33 0.43
CA THR A 22 -9.97 12.45 1.58
C THR A 22 -11.35 12.94 1.13
N GLU A 23 -11.40 13.93 0.24
CA GLU A 23 -12.65 14.42 -0.33
C GLU A 23 -13.33 13.36 -1.20
N ALA A 24 -12.56 12.64 -2.00
CA ALA A 24 -13.07 11.52 -2.80
C ALA A 24 -13.66 10.41 -1.92
N ALA A 25 -13.06 10.12 -0.77
CA ALA A 25 -13.62 9.17 0.20
C ALA A 25 -14.96 9.67 0.79
N ALA A 26 -15.07 10.97 1.10
CA ALA A 26 -16.33 11.56 1.56
C ALA A 26 -17.43 11.49 0.48
N VAL A 27 -17.09 11.80 -0.76
CA VAL A 27 -18.01 11.69 -1.91
C VAL A 27 -18.44 10.25 -2.12
N ALA A 28 -17.54 9.27 -1.95
CA ALA A 28 -17.87 7.86 -2.03
C ALA A 28 -18.94 7.45 -1.00
N VAL A 29 -18.85 7.93 0.24
CA VAL A 29 -19.85 7.69 1.28
C VAL A 29 -21.19 8.36 0.92
N ILE A 30 -21.16 9.62 0.48
CA ILE A 30 -22.35 10.35 0.03
C ILE A 30 -23.04 9.63 -1.14
N TYR A 31 -22.27 9.03 -2.04
CA TYR A 31 -22.81 8.24 -3.15
C TYR A 31 -23.34 6.88 -2.70
N ALA A 32 -22.61 6.18 -1.81
CA ALA A 32 -22.95 4.82 -1.39
C ALA A 32 -24.29 4.75 -0.61
N LEU A 33 -24.56 5.76 0.22
CA LEU A 33 -25.78 5.79 1.03
C LEU A 33 -27.06 5.82 0.18
N PRO A 34 -27.28 6.79 -0.76
CA PRO A 34 -28.45 6.80 -1.61
C PRO A 34 -28.56 5.53 -2.48
N VAL A 35 -27.45 5.04 -3.02
CA VAL A 35 -27.43 3.83 -3.84
C VAL A 35 -27.85 2.62 -3.00
N GLY A 36 -27.36 2.49 -1.77
CA GLY A 36 -27.73 1.42 -0.87
C GLY A 36 -29.20 1.46 -0.42
N PHE A 37 -29.73 2.66 -0.16
CA PHE A 37 -31.12 2.85 0.27
C PHE A 37 -32.13 2.72 -0.88
N PHE A 38 -31.89 3.40 -2.00
CA PHE A 38 -32.92 3.57 -3.03
C PHE A 38 -32.73 2.64 -4.22
N VAL A 39 -31.49 2.33 -4.63
CA VAL A 39 -31.21 1.50 -5.81
C VAL A 39 -31.19 0.02 -5.44
N TYR A 40 -30.35 -0.37 -4.51
CA TYR A 40 -30.23 -1.77 -4.09
C TYR A 40 -31.24 -2.15 -3.02
N ARG A 41 -31.82 -1.18 -2.31
CA ARG A 41 -32.80 -1.41 -1.21
C ARG A 41 -32.32 -2.41 -0.15
N GLY A 42 -31.02 -2.63 -0.07
CA GLY A 42 -30.38 -3.50 0.91
C GLY A 42 -29.98 -2.82 2.21
N LEU A 43 -30.03 -1.48 2.23
CA LEU A 43 -29.69 -0.69 3.39
C LEU A 43 -30.94 -0.16 4.07
N ASN A 44 -31.02 -0.30 5.40
CA ASN A 44 -32.00 0.35 6.26
C ASN A 44 -31.27 1.15 7.34
N LEU A 45 -31.96 2.03 8.05
CA LEU A 45 -31.37 2.89 9.09
C LEU A 45 -30.63 2.11 10.17
N ARG A 46 -31.16 0.96 10.58
CA ARG A 46 -30.53 0.11 11.60
C ARG A 46 -29.21 -0.48 11.09
N ASN A 47 -29.21 -1.01 9.87
CA ASN A 47 -28.00 -1.56 9.25
C ASN A 47 -26.99 -0.46 8.94
N ALA A 48 -27.43 0.71 8.46
CA ALA A 48 -26.55 1.86 8.25
C ALA A 48 -25.85 2.29 9.54
N PHE A 49 -26.58 2.38 10.65
CA PHE A 49 -26.01 2.68 11.95
C PHE A 49 -25.03 1.59 12.42
N GLY A 50 -25.36 0.31 12.21
CA GLY A 50 -24.46 -0.81 12.46
C GLY A 50 -23.14 -0.68 11.68
N CYS A 51 -23.22 -0.49 10.37
CA CYS A 51 -22.04 -0.29 9.52
C CYS A 51 -21.20 0.92 9.96
N THR A 52 -21.85 2.04 10.32
CA THR A 52 -21.13 3.22 10.80
C THR A 52 -20.42 2.96 12.12
N LYS A 53 -21.05 2.23 13.06
CA LYS A 53 -20.43 1.83 14.32
C LYS A 53 -19.21 0.94 14.08
N ASP A 54 -19.34 -0.09 13.23
CA ASP A 54 -18.25 -1.02 12.93
C ASP A 54 -17.10 -0.29 12.22
N SER A 55 -17.42 0.63 11.32
CA SER A 55 -16.42 1.51 10.67
C SER A 55 -15.72 2.39 11.69
N ALA A 56 -16.45 2.99 12.64
CA ALA A 56 -15.86 3.84 13.69
C ALA A 56 -14.89 3.06 14.58
N VAL A 57 -15.23 1.82 14.96
CA VAL A 57 -14.33 0.93 15.72
C VAL A 57 -13.08 0.61 14.92
N SER A 58 -13.23 0.28 13.64
CA SER A 58 -12.12 -0.02 12.74
C SER A 58 -11.19 1.19 12.58
N VAL A 59 -11.77 2.37 12.32
CA VAL A 59 -11.01 3.63 12.20
C VAL A 59 -10.27 3.95 13.51
N GLY A 60 -10.93 3.80 14.66
CA GLY A 60 -10.29 4.02 15.96
C GLY A 60 -9.08 3.12 16.18
N SER A 61 -9.19 1.84 15.86
CA SER A 61 -8.08 0.87 15.95
C SER A 61 -6.93 1.23 15.02
N ILE A 62 -7.23 1.63 13.77
CA ILE A 62 -6.23 2.05 12.79
C ILE A 62 -5.54 3.34 13.25
N MET A 63 -6.27 4.31 13.81
CA MET A 63 -5.70 5.57 14.29
C MET A 63 -4.71 5.36 15.43
N ILE A 64 -5.01 4.48 16.38
CA ILE A 64 -4.07 4.12 17.46
C ILE A 64 -2.80 3.49 16.88
N MET A 65 -2.95 2.57 15.92
CA MET A 65 -1.82 1.93 15.27
C MET A 65 -0.94 2.95 14.51
N ILE A 66 -1.56 3.87 13.76
CA ILE A 66 -0.86 4.95 13.06
C ILE A 66 -0.11 5.84 14.05
N PHE A 67 -0.76 6.24 15.15
CA PHE A 67 -0.13 7.07 16.18
C PHE A 67 1.11 6.42 16.78
N CYS A 68 1.01 5.15 17.20
CA CYS A 68 2.16 4.39 17.71
C CYS A 68 3.28 4.26 16.67
N SER A 69 2.92 4.00 15.41
CA SER A 69 3.88 3.89 14.31
C SER A 69 4.60 5.20 14.05
N MET A 70 3.89 6.33 14.10
CA MET A 70 4.49 7.66 13.93
C MET A 70 5.46 8.00 15.07
N MET A 71 5.10 7.70 16.32
CA MET A 71 6.00 7.88 17.46
C MET A 71 7.27 7.06 17.32
N LEU A 72 7.15 5.80 16.91
CA LEU A 72 8.28 4.92 16.68
C LEU A 72 9.16 5.42 15.53
N SER A 73 8.55 5.85 14.43
CA SER A 73 9.26 6.44 13.29
C SER A 73 10.06 7.68 13.69
N GLN A 74 9.48 8.58 14.48
CA GLN A 74 10.19 9.75 15.01
C GLN A 74 11.36 9.36 15.91
N THR A 75 11.17 8.34 16.74
CA THR A 75 12.25 7.82 17.59
C THR A 75 13.43 7.32 16.74
N TYR A 76 13.15 6.61 15.64
CA TYR A 76 14.19 6.14 14.72
C TYR A 76 14.97 7.28 14.07
N VAL A 77 14.28 8.37 13.69
CA VAL A 77 14.92 9.55 13.12
C VAL A 77 15.83 10.24 14.16
N VAL A 78 15.36 10.39 15.40
CA VAL A 78 16.16 10.99 16.50
C VAL A 78 17.40 10.15 16.82
N LEU A 79 17.27 8.83 16.78
CA LEU A 79 18.38 7.89 16.99
C LEU A 79 19.31 7.76 15.77
N GLN A 80 19.04 8.50 14.69
CA GLN A 80 19.82 8.45 13.44
C GLN A 80 19.91 7.04 12.80
N ILE A 81 18.93 6.18 13.06
CA ILE A 81 18.90 4.83 12.49
C ILE A 81 18.92 4.86 10.95
N PRO A 82 18.20 5.76 10.24
CA PRO A 82 18.30 5.85 8.78
C PRO A 82 19.71 6.06 8.27
N GLN A 83 20.50 6.91 8.94
CA GLN A 83 21.89 7.21 8.61
C GLN A 83 22.78 5.99 8.85
N ALA A 84 22.60 5.30 9.97
CA ALA A 84 23.32 4.07 10.29
C ALA A 84 23.05 2.95 9.26
N ILE A 85 21.80 2.87 8.73
CA ILE A 85 21.46 1.96 7.63
C ILE A 85 22.24 2.31 6.36
N VAL A 86 22.27 3.59 5.99
CA VAL A 86 23.02 4.06 4.82
C VAL A 86 24.49 3.68 4.94
N GLU A 87 25.14 4.03 6.05
CA GLU A 87 26.55 3.70 6.30
C GLU A 87 26.82 2.20 6.27
N SER A 88 25.94 1.39 6.89
CA SER A 88 26.06 -0.06 6.91
C SER A 88 25.95 -0.66 5.51
N VAL A 89 25.01 -0.19 4.69
CA VAL A 89 24.82 -0.71 3.34
C VAL A 89 25.99 -0.32 2.44
N PHE A 90 26.46 0.92 2.49
CA PHE A 90 27.61 1.38 1.70
C PHE A 90 28.95 0.74 2.16
N SER A 91 29.05 0.28 3.40
CA SER A 91 30.20 -0.52 3.83
C SER A 91 30.25 -1.91 3.20
N ILE A 92 29.11 -2.42 2.71
CA ILE A 92 29.01 -3.75 2.06
C ILE A 92 29.12 -3.60 0.52
N THR A 93 28.44 -2.61 -0.05
CA THR A 93 28.40 -2.41 -1.52
C THR A 93 28.04 -1.00 -1.92
N ASP A 94 28.72 -0.48 -2.95
CA ASP A 94 28.38 0.79 -3.62
C ASP A 94 27.54 0.56 -4.89
N ASN A 95 27.24 -0.69 -5.22
CA ASN A 95 26.51 -1.02 -6.44
C ASN A 95 25.01 -0.75 -6.27
N SER A 96 24.50 0.29 -6.93
CA SER A 96 23.10 0.70 -6.88
C SER A 96 22.13 -0.45 -7.25
N PHE A 97 22.52 -1.37 -8.13
CA PHE A 97 21.70 -2.54 -8.48
C PHE A 97 21.49 -3.47 -7.27
N LEU A 98 22.55 -3.74 -6.51
CA LEU A 98 22.48 -4.58 -5.32
C LEU A 98 21.73 -3.88 -4.17
N ILE A 99 21.91 -2.56 -4.05
CA ILE A 99 21.18 -1.77 -3.04
C ILE A 99 19.67 -1.78 -3.33
N LEU A 100 19.26 -1.62 -4.60
CA LEU A 100 17.86 -1.72 -5.00
C LEU A 100 17.28 -3.13 -4.73
N LEU A 101 18.05 -4.17 -5.02
CA LEU A 101 17.65 -5.54 -4.69
C LEU A 101 17.46 -5.73 -3.18
N LEU A 102 18.38 -5.20 -2.37
CA LEU A 102 18.28 -5.25 -0.92
C LEU A 102 17.04 -4.51 -0.41
N ILE A 103 16.75 -3.32 -0.95
CA ILE A 103 15.52 -2.57 -0.64
C ILE A 103 14.29 -3.41 -0.94
N ASN A 104 14.21 -4.05 -2.12
CA ASN A 104 13.08 -4.92 -2.47
C ASN A 104 12.92 -6.09 -1.48
N LEU A 105 14.02 -6.76 -1.13
CA LEU A 105 13.98 -7.87 -0.18
C LEU A 105 13.50 -7.43 1.20
N ILE A 106 14.00 -6.29 1.71
CA ILE A 106 13.57 -5.73 2.99
C ILE A 106 12.08 -5.39 2.94
N LEU A 107 11.63 -4.72 1.88
CA LEU A 107 10.22 -4.31 1.74
C LEU A 107 9.28 -5.52 1.61
N LEU A 108 9.68 -6.53 0.85
CA LEU A 108 8.93 -7.78 0.74
C LEU A 108 8.80 -8.45 2.11
N PHE A 109 9.91 -8.57 2.85
CA PHE A 109 9.92 -9.17 4.18
C PHE A 109 9.07 -8.37 5.18
N VAL A 110 9.15 -7.05 5.16
CA VAL A 110 8.30 -6.17 5.98
C VAL A 110 6.83 -6.36 5.63
N GLY A 111 6.48 -6.38 4.34
CA GLY A 111 5.10 -6.59 3.89
C GLY A 111 4.51 -7.96 4.27
N MET A 112 5.38 -8.98 4.44
CA MET A 112 4.96 -10.29 4.94
C MET A 112 4.60 -10.31 6.43
N ILE A 113 5.11 -9.36 7.22
CA ILE A 113 4.97 -9.38 8.69
C ILE A 113 4.08 -8.24 9.19
N VAL A 114 4.12 -7.09 8.53
CA VAL A 114 3.49 -5.86 9.01
C VAL A 114 2.36 -5.44 8.05
N ASN A 115 1.32 -4.83 8.60
CA ASN A 115 0.27 -4.22 7.79
C ASN A 115 0.84 -3.10 6.89
N ASP A 116 0.32 -2.97 5.67
CA ASP A 116 0.79 -2.03 4.65
C ASP A 116 0.90 -0.59 5.16
N THR A 117 -0.12 -0.10 5.87
CA THR A 117 -0.14 1.26 6.43
C THR A 117 0.99 1.47 7.44
N THR A 118 1.19 0.51 8.34
CA THR A 118 2.27 0.55 9.33
C THR A 118 3.63 0.42 8.66
N GLY A 119 3.75 -0.46 7.66
CA GLY A 119 4.97 -0.65 6.87
C GLY A 119 5.40 0.64 6.17
N ILE A 120 4.47 1.34 5.54
CA ILE A 120 4.76 2.63 4.90
C ILE A 120 5.24 3.65 5.94
N ILE A 121 4.52 3.85 7.04
CA ILE A 121 4.83 4.89 8.03
C ILE A 121 6.17 4.63 8.72
N LEU A 122 6.49 3.36 9.02
CA LEU A 122 7.72 3.01 9.72
C LEU A 122 8.92 2.92 8.79
N VAL A 123 8.78 2.26 7.66
CA VAL A 123 9.94 1.84 6.85
C VAL A 123 10.25 2.83 5.73
N ALA A 124 9.24 3.57 5.22
CA ALA A 124 9.51 4.54 4.18
C ALA A 124 10.51 5.64 4.62
N PRO A 125 10.38 6.27 5.79
CA PRO A 125 11.37 7.25 6.23
C PRO A 125 12.73 6.62 6.59
N LEU A 126 12.78 5.33 6.96
CA LEU A 126 14.03 4.62 7.24
C LEU A 126 14.87 4.39 5.99
N LEU A 127 14.25 3.99 4.89
CA LEU A 127 14.93 3.65 3.64
C LEU A 127 15.06 4.83 2.67
N LEU A 128 14.31 5.92 2.88
CA LEU A 128 14.34 7.10 2.00
C LEU A 128 15.75 7.72 1.86
N PRO A 129 16.55 7.90 2.94
CA PRO A 129 17.91 8.39 2.79
C PRO A 129 18.80 7.48 1.94
N LEU A 130 18.65 6.15 2.07
CA LEU A 130 19.36 5.18 1.24
C LEU A 130 18.95 5.29 -0.24
N ALA A 131 17.66 5.40 -0.51
CA ALA A 131 17.13 5.59 -1.86
C ALA A 131 17.67 6.89 -2.50
N LYS A 132 17.69 7.98 -1.75
CA LYS A 132 18.26 9.27 -2.20
C LYS A 132 19.74 9.19 -2.46
N ALA A 133 20.50 8.48 -1.64
CA ALA A 133 21.95 8.34 -1.78
C ALA A 133 22.35 7.64 -3.09
N ILE A 134 21.52 6.74 -3.61
CA ILE A 134 21.70 6.09 -4.92
C ILE A 134 21.05 6.85 -6.08
N GLY A 135 20.48 8.04 -5.84
CA GLY A 135 19.85 8.87 -6.86
C GLY A 135 18.48 8.40 -7.32
N LEU A 136 17.77 7.59 -6.51
CA LEU A 136 16.42 7.10 -6.85
C LEU A 136 15.39 8.24 -6.76
N ASP A 137 14.55 8.36 -7.80
CA ASP A 137 13.45 9.32 -7.81
C ASP A 137 12.42 8.99 -6.73
N PRO A 138 11.90 9.99 -5.98
CA PRO A 138 10.91 9.76 -4.91
C PRO A 138 9.62 9.09 -5.39
N ILE A 139 9.16 9.35 -6.62
CA ILE A 139 7.97 8.73 -7.18
C ILE A 139 8.24 7.27 -7.52
N GLN A 140 9.41 6.98 -8.11
CA GLN A 140 9.84 5.60 -8.35
C GLN A 140 9.99 4.85 -7.03
N TYR A 141 10.58 5.48 -6.00
CA TYR A 141 10.67 4.90 -4.66
C TYR A 141 9.29 4.54 -4.09
N ALA A 142 8.32 5.44 -4.21
CA ALA A 142 6.93 5.17 -3.78
C ALA A 142 6.30 4.02 -4.55
N ALA A 143 6.55 3.90 -5.86
CA ALA A 143 6.06 2.79 -6.68
C ALA A 143 6.69 1.44 -6.26
N ILE A 144 8.00 1.41 -6.02
CA ILE A 144 8.70 0.23 -5.49
C ILE A 144 8.10 -0.18 -4.14
N PHE A 145 7.85 0.79 -3.27
CA PHE A 145 7.23 0.57 -1.97
C PHE A 145 5.86 -0.08 -2.10
N GLY A 146 4.97 0.52 -2.90
CA GLY A 146 3.61 0.02 -3.12
C GLY A 146 3.58 -1.39 -3.69
N VAL A 147 4.39 -1.68 -4.70
CA VAL A 147 4.47 -3.00 -5.32
C VAL A 147 4.95 -4.05 -4.31
N ASN A 148 6.03 -3.78 -3.57
CA ASN A 148 6.59 -4.76 -2.63
C ASN A 148 5.66 -5.04 -1.45
N LEU A 149 5.03 -4.02 -0.86
CA LEU A 149 4.08 -4.23 0.23
C LEU A 149 2.83 -4.99 -0.24
N ALA A 150 2.32 -4.69 -1.44
CA ALA A 150 1.20 -5.43 -2.02
C ALA A 150 1.51 -6.93 -2.20
N VAL A 151 2.71 -7.27 -2.66
CA VAL A 151 3.19 -8.66 -2.75
C VAL A 151 3.32 -9.27 -1.36
N GLY A 152 3.89 -8.52 -0.42
CA GLY A 152 4.05 -8.94 0.98
C GLY A 152 2.71 -9.27 1.63
N SER A 153 1.68 -8.44 1.42
CA SER A 153 0.34 -8.65 1.99
C SER A 153 -0.43 -9.84 1.40
N LEU A 154 0.06 -10.42 0.31
CA LEU A 154 -0.41 -11.71 -0.24
C LEU A 154 0.42 -12.89 0.26
N THR A 155 1.58 -12.65 0.84
CA THR A 155 2.53 -13.69 1.21
C THR A 155 2.41 -14.03 2.70
N PRO A 156 2.28 -15.32 3.09
CA PRO A 156 2.33 -15.72 4.49
C PRO A 156 3.62 -15.24 5.18
N PRO A 157 3.62 -14.93 6.49
CA PRO A 157 2.63 -15.32 7.50
C PRO A 157 1.46 -14.36 7.71
N TYR A 158 1.60 -13.03 7.47
CA TYR A 158 0.52 -12.07 7.72
C TYR A 158 -0.58 -12.15 6.66
N ALA A 159 -0.24 -12.13 5.38
CA ALA A 159 -1.09 -12.40 4.20
C ALA A 159 -2.53 -11.87 4.31
N SER A 160 -2.71 -10.61 4.74
CA SER A 160 -4.04 -10.04 5.05
C SER A 160 -5.02 -10.11 3.88
N LEU A 161 -4.54 -9.83 2.66
CA LEU A 161 -5.34 -9.89 1.44
C LEU A 161 -5.66 -11.34 1.04
N LEU A 162 -4.72 -12.27 1.26
CA LEU A 162 -4.94 -13.68 1.00
C LEU A 162 -6.02 -14.24 1.92
N TYR A 163 -5.96 -13.96 3.23
CA TYR A 163 -7.00 -14.40 4.16
C TYR A 163 -8.36 -13.80 3.86
N LEU A 164 -8.41 -12.55 3.40
CA LEU A 164 -9.65 -11.94 2.94
C LEU A 164 -10.21 -12.68 1.71
N GLY A 165 -9.36 -13.00 0.73
CA GLY A 165 -9.73 -13.76 -0.45
C GLY A 165 -10.25 -15.16 -0.12
N ILE A 166 -9.58 -15.88 0.78
CA ILE A 166 -9.99 -17.19 1.30
C ILE A 166 -11.39 -17.13 1.94
N ARG A 167 -11.61 -16.11 2.76
CA ARG A 167 -12.89 -15.92 3.45
C ARG A 167 -14.04 -15.63 2.50
N ILE A 168 -13.81 -14.84 1.45
CA ILE A 168 -14.80 -14.51 0.42
C ILE A 168 -15.03 -15.72 -0.49
N GLY A 169 -13.95 -16.37 -0.93
CA GLY A 169 -13.99 -17.52 -1.84
C GLY A 169 -14.45 -18.82 -1.17
N LYS A 170 -14.47 -18.86 0.18
CA LYS A 170 -14.80 -20.05 0.97
C LYS A 170 -13.95 -21.27 0.57
N VAL A 171 -12.68 -21.05 0.29
CA VAL A 171 -11.68 -22.08 -0.04
C VAL A 171 -10.77 -22.35 1.14
N ASP A 172 -10.11 -23.52 1.16
CA ASP A 172 -9.13 -23.83 2.20
C ASP A 172 -7.77 -23.12 1.92
N PHE A 173 -7.09 -22.72 2.99
CA PHE A 173 -5.78 -22.08 2.92
C PHE A 173 -4.73 -22.95 2.22
N VAL A 174 -4.70 -24.25 2.53
CA VAL A 174 -3.72 -25.18 1.97
C VAL A 174 -3.98 -25.41 0.48
N GLU A 175 -5.24 -25.45 0.07
CA GLU A 175 -5.64 -25.67 -1.31
C GLU A 175 -5.25 -24.49 -2.23
N ILE A 176 -5.35 -23.24 -1.73
CA ILE A 176 -5.06 -22.05 -2.53
C ILE A 176 -3.56 -21.72 -2.61
N LEU A 177 -2.74 -22.23 -1.69
CA LEU A 177 -1.33 -21.86 -1.55
C LEU A 177 -0.49 -22.08 -2.83
N PRO A 178 -0.62 -23.20 -3.58
CA PRO A 178 0.10 -23.39 -4.83
C PRO A 178 -0.25 -22.34 -5.90
N TYR A 179 -1.51 -21.94 -5.99
CA TYR A 179 -1.97 -20.92 -6.93
C TYR A 179 -1.47 -19.53 -6.57
N VAL A 180 -1.42 -19.23 -5.27
CA VAL A 180 -0.80 -17.99 -4.77
C VAL A 180 0.68 -17.96 -5.12
N GLY A 181 1.41 -19.05 -4.94
CA GLY A 181 2.81 -19.17 -5.35
C GLY A 181 3.03 -18.89 -6.84
N LEU A 182 2.18 -19.45 -7.69
CA LEU A 182 2.22 -19.19 -9.15
C LEU A 182 1.92 -17.71 -9.46
N PHE A 183 0.94 -17.11 -8.78
CA PHE A 183 0.60 -15.69 -8.92
C PHE A 183 1.75 -14.79 -8.48
N LEU A 184 2.40 -15.10 -7.36
CA LEU A 184 3.57 -14.37 -6.85
C LEU A 184 4.75 -14.45 -7.82
N LEU A 185 4.99 -15.60 -8.46
CA LEU A 185 5.99 -15.72 -9.52
C LEU A 185 5.69 -14.79 -10.70
N GLY A 186 4.42 -14.63 -11.08
CA GLY A 186 4.00 -13.65 -12.10
C GLY A 186 4.20 -12.20 -11.67
N TYR A 187 4.29 -11.93 -10.37
CA TYR A 187 4.52 -10.59 -9.82
C TYR A 187 6.00 -10.18 -9.83
N VAL A 188 6.92 -11.15 -9.79
CA VAL A 188 8.37 -10.88 -9.80
C VAL A 188 8.81 -10.00 -10.98
N PRO A 189 8.38 -10.25 -12.24
CA PRO A 189 8.70 -9.36 -13.35
C PRO A 189 8.21 -7.92 -13.14
N VAL A 190 7.02 -7.73 -12.58
CA VAL A 190 6.47 -6.39 -12.30
C VAL A 190 7.32 -5.67 -11.26
N MET A 191 7.71 -6.35 -10.20
CA MET A 191 8.60 -5.83 -9.16
C MET A 191 9.96 -5.43 -9.74
N LEU A 192 10.55 -6.27 -10.58
CA LEU A 192 11.83 -5.97 -11.24
C LEU A 192 11.72 -4.80 -12.23
N LEU A 193 10.65 -4.73 -13.02
CA LEU A 193 10.43 -3.65 -13.98
C LEU A 193 10.23 -2.31 -13.25
N THR A 194 9.42 -2.26 -12.20
CA THR A 194 9.22 -1.02 -11.42
C THR A 194 10.48 -0.57 -10.70
N THR A 195 11.34 -1.51 -10.30
CA THR A 195 12.59 -1.21 -9.59
C THR A 195 13.70 -0.73 -10.52
N TYR A 196 13.94 -1.46 -11.62
CA TYR A 196 15.12 -1.23 -12.46
C TYR A 196 14.84 -0.42 -13.73
N TRP A 197 13.57 -0.17 -14.05
CA TRP A 197 13.19 0.62 -15.22
C TRP A 197 12.35 1.84 -14.77
N PRO A 198 13.01 2.99 -14.54
CA PRO A 198 12.35 4.21 -14.03
C PRO A 198 11.15 4.65 -14.87
N ASP A 199 11.23 4.51 -16.20
CA ASP A 199 10.16 4.95 -17.08
C ASP A 199 8.84 4.22 -16.88
N VAL A 200 8.86 2.98 -16.38
CA VAL A 200 7.62 2.24 -16.05
C VAL A 200 6.86 2.96 -14.92
N SER A 201 7.56 3.43 -13.90
CA SER A 201 6.96 4.13 -12.76
C SER A 201 6.71 5.60 -13.04
N LEU A 202 7.53 6.24 -13.89
CA LEU A 202 7.51 7.68 -14.13
C LEU A 202 6.73 8.07 -15.41
N PHE A 203 6.31 7.11 -16.24
CA PHE A 203 5.62 7.37 -17.50
C PHE A 203 4.34 8.20 -17.31
N ILE A 204 3.47 7.76 -16.42
CA ILE A 204 2.20 8.46 -16.15
C ILE A 204 2.43 9.84 -15.53
N PRO A 205 3.24 10.01 -14.47
CA PRO A 205 3.57 11.33 -13.93
C PRO A 205 4.16 12.29 -14.95
N ARG A 206 5.04 11.83 -15.83
CA ARG A 206 5.59 12.65 -16.93
C ARG A 206 4.54 13.02 -17.96
N LEU A 207 3.66 12.10 -18.33
CA LEU A 207 2.59 12.37 -19.31
C LEU A 207 1.63 13.48 -18.83
N PHE A 208 1.38 13.56 -17.53
CA PHE A 208 0.52 14.58 -16.93
C PHE A 208 1.27 15.81 -16.41
N GLY A 209 2.59 15.91 -16.64
CA GLY A 209 3.39 17.08 -16.28
C GLY A 209 3.61 17.28 -14.77
N PHE A 210 3.59 16.21 -13.98
CA PHE A 210 3.89 16.26 -12.55
C PHE A 210 5.39 16.26 -12.26
N ILE A 211 6.21 15.83 -13.23
CA ILE A 211 7.68 15.82 -13.20
C ILE A 211 8.24 16.07 -14.59
#